data_27844e50c71f4414638d18fe70fd4d21
#
_entry.id   27844e50c71f4414638d18fe70fd4d21
#
_cell.length_a   1.000
_cell.length_b   1.000
_cell.length_c   1.000
_cell.angle_alpha   90.00
_cell.angle_beta   90.00
_cell.angle_gamma   90.00
#
_symmetry.space_group_name_H-M   'P 1'
#
loop_
_entity.id
_entity.type
_entity.pdbx_description
1 polymer ?
#
loop_
_entity_poly.entity_id
_entity_poly.type
_entity_poly.pdbx_seq_one_letter_code
_entity_poly.pdbx_strand_id
1 'polypeptide(L)'
;MDNRKQKILSVARELFGQYGLKSVTMDEIAFATGMSKKTIYQIFQDKKSLVKEVIDFEMNRIKQEIMAIYQQQDLNALERTIEIHKLIIRMYKSYPPQLERDLQRHYPDIIKEIHKNMMKEMFEAIVKNLKHGIREGYFRNDLKPEIIAGLQMVRAQFLRLRLNFSFIPDIPNEQIHKELLLYHLHGICSKKGLEYLRTINLN
;
A
#
# COMPACT_ATOMS: atom_id res chain seq x y z
N MET A 1 -21.38 -9.56 -0.07
CA MET A 1 -20.48 -10.36 -0.95
C MET A 1 -20.73 -11.84 -0.67
N ASP A 2 -20.80 -12.72 -1.68
CA ASP A 2 -21.02 -14.16 -1.44
C ASP A 2 -19.87 -14.72 -0.60
N ASN A 3 -20.18 -15.39 0.50
CA ASN A 3 -19.20 -15.95 1.45
C ASN A 3 -18.22 -16.91 0.74
N ARG A 4 -18.68 -17.60 -0.30
CA ARG A 4 -17.85 -18.48 -1.15
C ARG A 4 -16.80 -17.69 -1.93
N LYS A 5 -17.19 -16.55 -2.52
CA LYS A 5 -16.26 -15.68 -3.27
C LYS A 5 -15.17 -15.14 -2.37
N GLN A 6 -15.51 -14.68 -1.17
CA GLN A 6 -14.52 -14.19 -0.18
C GLN A 6 -13.53 -15.28 0.23
N LYS A 7 -14.02 -16.51 0.48
CA LYS A 7 -13.16 -17.65 0.81
C LYS A 7 -12.18 -17.95 -0.32
N ILE A 8 -12.63 -17.95 -1.58
CA ILE A 8 -11.76 -18.18 -2.74
C ILE A 8 -10.68 -17.10 -2.83
N LEU A 9 -11.06 -15.83 -2.71
CA LEU A 9 -10.11 -14.70 -2.78
C LEU A 9 -9.05 -14.77 -1.68
N SER A 10 -9.44 -15.07 -0.43
CA SER A 10 -8.52 -15.20 0.69
C SER A 10 -7.52 -16.34 0.47
N VAL A 11 -8.02 -17.54 0.11
CA VAL A 11 -7.16 -18.71 -0.12
C VAL A 11 -6.25 -18.50 -1.33
N ALA A 12 -6.78 -17.94 -2.44
CA ALA A 12 -5.99 -17.64 -3.62
C ALA A 12 -4.86 -16.63 -3.30
N ARG A 13 -5.14 -15.60 -2.49
CA ARG A 13 -4.15 -14.65 -2.01
C ARG A 13 -3.00 -15.33 -1.28
N GLU A 14 -3.32 -16.23 -0.35
CA GLU A 14 -2.33 -16.97 0.44
C GLU A 14 -1.46 -17.85 -0.46
N LEU A 15 -2.08 -18.62 -1.37
CA LEU A 15 -1.36 -19.47 -2.30
C LEU A 15 -0.47 -18.64 -3.25
N PHE A 16 -0.97 -17.54 -3.79
CA PHE A 16 -0.17 -16.64 -4.64
C PHE A 16 1.00 -16.02 -3.89
N GLY A 17 0.81 -15.68 -2.62
CA GLY A 17 1.87 -15.17 -1.76
C GLY A 17 2.95 -16.21 -1.46
N GLN A 18 2.56 -17.47 -1.25
CA GLN A 18 3.47 -18.54 -0.88
C GLN A 18 4.19 -19.15 -2.09
N TYR A 19 3.48 -19.38 -3.18
CA TYR A 19 3.99 -20.17 -4.32
C TYR A 19 4.19 -19.34 -5.61
N GLY A 20 3.79 -18.07 -5.60
CA GLY A 20 3.83 -17.19 -6.78
C GLY A 20 2.64 -17.38 -7.71
N LEU A 21 2.36 -16.34 -8.51
CA LEU A 21 1.20 -16.33 -9.41
C LEU A 21 1.27 -17.39 -10.51
N LYS A 22 2.48 -17.68 -11.01
CA LYS A 22 2.65 -18.60 -12.13
C LYS A 22 2.38 -20.05 -11.71
N SER A 23 2.85 -20.45 -10.55
CA SER A 23 2.83 -21.84 -10.08
C SER A 23 1.45 -22.30 -9.65
N VAL A 24 0.65 -21.43 -9.05
CA VAL A 24 -0.67 -21.78 -8.53
C VAL A 24 -1.68 -21.97 -9.67
N THR A 25 -2.38 -23.09 -9.66
CA THR A 25 -3.42 -23.45 -10.64
C THR A 25 -4.83 -23.27 -10.07
N MET A 26 -5.84 -23.22 -10.95
CA MET A 26 -7.25 -23.20 -10.52
C MET A 26 -7.66 -24.48 -9.79
N ASP A 27 -6.98 -25.61 -10.07
CA ASP A 27 -7.22 -26.89 -9.41
C ASP A 27 -6.70 -26.90 -7.98
N GLU A 28 -5.52 -26.33 -7.73
CA GLU A 28 -4.97 -26.17 -6.39
C GLU A 28 -5.85 -25.23 -5.54
N ILE A 29 -6.39 -24.17 -6.14
CA ILE A 29 -7.31 -23.25 -5.45
C ILE A 29 -8.62 -23.98 -5.12
N ALA A 30 -9.16 -24.79 -6.05
CA ALA A 30 -10.35 -25.59 -5.81
C ALA A 30 -10.12 -26.58 -4.65
N PHE A 31 -8.99 -27.29 -4.65
CA PHE A 31 -8.59 -28.20 -3.60
C PHE A 31 -8.47 -27.50 -2.25
N ALA A 32 -7.70 -26.39 -2.18
CA ALA A 32 -7.46 -25.66 -0.95
C ALA A 32 -8.73 -25.00 -0.37
N THR A 33 -9.68 -24.63 -1.22
CA THR A 33 -10.98 -24.07 -0.78
C THR A 33 -11.98 -25.15 -0.36
N GLY A 34 -11.74 -26.43 -0.69
CA GLY A 34 -12.69 -27.53 -0.54
C GLY A 34 -13.89 -27.40 -1.50
N MET A 35 -13.72 -26.71 -2.63
CA MET A 35 -14.77 -26.50 -3.63
C MET A 35 -14.47 -27.30 -4.90
N SER A 36 -15.55 -27.63 -5.65
CA SER A 36 -15.35 -28.24 -6.95
C SER A 36 -14.76 -27.24 -7.95
N LYS A 37 -13.96 -27.74 -8.92
CA LYS A 37 -13.45 -26.93 -10.03
C LYS A 37 -14.58 -26.20 -10.76
N LYS A 38 -15.73 -26.88 -10.96
CA LYS A 38 -16.93 -26.28 -11.55
C LYS A 38 -17.43 -25.07 -10.77
N THR A 39 -17.42 -25.14 -9.43
CA THR A 39 -17.83 -24.05 -8.55
C THR A 39 -16.89 -22.84 -8.72
N ILE A 40 -15.57 -23.07 -8.80
CA ILE A 40 -14.60 -21.97 -9.00
C ILE A 40 -14.85 -21.30 -10.34
N TYR A 41 -15.01 -22.07 -11.44
CA TYR A 41 -15.25 -21.52 -12.78
C TYR A 41 -16.63 -20.88 -12.96
N GLN A 42 -17.60 -21.16 -12.10
CA GLN A 42 -18.88 -20.43 -12.06
C GLN A 42 -18.71 -19.01 -11.49
N ILE A 43 -17.70 -18.78 -10.64
CA ILE A 43 -17.45 -17.48 -9.99
C ILE A 43 -16.39 -16.69 -10.75
N PHE A 44 -15.35 -17.36 -11.25
CA PHE A 44 -14.22 -16.76 -11.97
C PHE A 44 -14.03 -17.45 -13.31
N GLN A 45 -14.20 -16.71 -14.40
CA GLN A 45 -14.12 -17.25 -15.76
C GLN A 45 -12.78 -17.94 -16.06
N ASP A 46 -11.69 -17.35 -15.54
CA ASP A 46 -10.33 -17.82 -15.72
C ASP A 46 -9.41 -17.35 -14.56
N LYS A 47 -8.16 -17.80 -14.59
CA LYS A 47 -7.16 -17.41 -13.61
C LYS A 47 -6.87 -15.91 -13.64
N LYS A 48 -6.94 -15.25 -14.81
CA LYS A 48 -6.68 -13.82 -14.94
C LYS A 48 -7.74 -13.00 -14.21
N SER A 49 -9.01 -13.37 -14.35
CA SER A 49 -10.12 -12.73 -13.65
C SER A 49 -10.03 -12.93 -12.12
N LEU A 50 -9.62 -14.14 -11.68
CA LEU A 50 -9.36 -14.38 -10.27
C LEU A 50 -8.19 -13.54 -9.72
N VAL A 51 -7.07 -13.49 -10.45
CA VAL A 51 -5.91 -12.63 -10.06
C VAL A 51 -6.34 -11.18 -9.95
N LYS A 52 -7.09 -10.66 -10.94
CA LYS A 52 -7.61 -9.28 -10.88
C LYS A 52 -8.42 -9.04 -9.60
N GLU A 53 -9.36 -9.92 -9.32
CA GLU A 53 -10.23 -9.76 -8.14
C GLU A 53 -9.47 -9.91 -6.81
N VAL A 54 -8.45 -10.79 -6.74
CA VAL A 54 -7.58 -10.89 -5.57
C VAL A 54 -6.82 -9.58 -5.34
N ILE A 55 -6.28 -8.99 -6.40
CA ILE A 55 -5.54 -7.72 -6.28
C ILE A 55 -6.51 -6.58 -5.93
N ASP A 56 -7.66 -6.48 -6.57
CA ASP A 56 -8.69 -5.49 -6.24
C ASP A 56 -9.14 -5.60 -4.77
N PHE A 57 -9.34 -6.82 -4.29
CA PHE A 57 -9.71 -7.08 -2.89
C PHE A 57 -8.63 -6.58 -1.91
N GLU A 58 -7.35 -6.91 -2.16
CA GLU A 58 -6.25 -6.47 -1.33
C GLU A 58 -6.05 -4.95 -1.38
N MET A 59 -6.09 -4.35 -2.57
CA MET A 59 -5.94 -2.91 -2.71
C MET A 59 -7.06 -2.14 -2.02
N ASN A 60 -8.31 -2.63 -2.10
CA ASN A 60 -9.43 -2.04 -1.40
C ASN A 60 -9.29 -2.17 0.13
N ARG A 61 -8.80 -3.31 0.64
CA ARG A 61 -8.51 -3.50 2.07
C ARG A 61 -7.48 -2.47 2.56
N ILE A 62 -6.38 -2.34 1.85
CA ILE A 62 -5.31 -1.37 2.13
C ILE A 62 -5.86 0.06 2.15
N LYS A 63 -6.62 0.41 1.11
CA LYS A 63 -7.25 1.72 1.01
C LYS A 63 -8.16 1.99 2.21
N GLN A 64 -8.98 1.02 2.62
CA GLN A 64 -9.85 1.16 3.79
C GLN A 64 -9.05 1.40 5.07
N GLU A 65 -7.96 0.66 5.30
CA GLU A 65 -7.09 0.86 6.47
C GLU A 65 -6.46 2.27 6.47
N ILE A 66 -5.98 2.75 5.32
CA ILE A 66 -5.43 4.11 5.20
C ILE A 66 -6.51 5.17 5.43
N MET A 67 -7.69 5.00 4.84
CA MET A 67 -8.79 5.94 5.02
C MET A 67 -9.30 5.97 6.46
N ALA A 68 -9.29 4.83 7.15
CA ALA A 68 -9.63 4.76 8.58
C ALA A 68 -8.65 5.62 9.42
N ILE A 69 -7.34 5.57 9.13
CA ILE A 69 -6.36 6.43 9.82
C ILE A 69 -6.64 7.92 9.54
N TYR A 70 -6.98 8.29 8.29
CA TYR A 70 -7.32 9.69 7.97
C TYR A 70 -8.59 10.18 8.67
N GLN A 71 -9.50 9.28 9.05
CA GLN A 71 -10.76 9.60 9.71
C GLN A 71 -10.64 9.65 11.25
N GLN A 72 -9.54 9.16 11.83
CA GLN A 72 -9.32 9.25 13.28
C GLN A 72 -9.23 10.71 13.72
N GLN A 73 -10.12 11.10 14.64
CA GLN A 73 -10.21 12.50 15.12
C GLN A 73 -9.21 12.80 16.24
N ASP A 74 -8.76 11.80 16.94
CA ASP A 74 -7.78 11.85 18.03
C ASP A 74 -6.34 12.03 17.55
N LEU A 75 -6.07 11.74 16.27
CA LEU A 75 -4.77 11.94 15.65
C LEU A 75 -4.69 13.31 14.96
N ASN A 76 -3.59 14.04 15.20
CA ASN A 76 -3.24 15.20 14.38
C ASN A 76 -2.68 14.79 12.99
N ALA A 77 -2.49 15.76 12.10
CA ALA A 77 -2.05 15.46 10.73
C ALA A 77 -0.65 14.83 10.64
N LEU A 78 0.24 15.16 11.57
CA LEU A 78 1.59 14.57 11.64
C LEU A 78 1.53 13.11 12.09
N GLU A 79 0.74 12.81 13.11
CA GLU A 79 0.52 11.45 13.59
C GLU A 79 -0.13 10.57 12.53
N ARG A 80 -1.16 11.06 11.82
CA ARG A 80 -1.74 10.34 10.67
C ARG A 80 -0.70 10.00 9.61
N THR A 81 0.19 10.94 9.30
CA THR A 81 1.28 10.71 8.32
C THR A 81 2.21 9.58 8.79
N ILE A 82 2.56 9.55 10.07
CA ILE A 82 3.42 8.52 10.66
C ILE A 82 2.72 7.16 10.69
N GLU A 83 1.46 7.10 11.13
CA GLU A 83 0.71 5.83 11.22
C GLU A 83 0.46 5.21 9.85
N ILE A 84 0.16 6.03 8.83
CA ILE A 84 0.05 5.55 7.44
C ILE A 84 1.39 4.98 6.96
N HIS A 85 2.49 5.64 7.29
CA HIS A 85 3.81 5.12 6.93
C HIS A 85 4.12 3.79 7.61
N LYS A 86 3.83 3.65 8.91
CA LYS A 86 3.96 2.38 9.64
C LYS A 86 3.09 1.27 9.02
N LEU A 87 1.85 1.59 8.64
CA LEU A 87 0.96 0.67 7.94
C LEU A 87 1.58 0.20 6.62
N ILE A 88 2.08 1.12 5.80
CA ILE A 88 2.72 0.81 4.52
C ILE A 88 3.94 -0.11 4.73
N ILE A 89 4.77 0.14 5.73
CA ILE A 89 5.93 -0.73 6.04
C ILE A 89 5.46 -2.14 6.43
N ARG A 90 4.46 -2.26 7.32
CA ARG A 90 3.91 -3.57 7.71
C ARG A 90 3.43 -4.36 6.50
N MET A 91 2.76 -3.68 5.57
CA MET A 91 2.31 -4.29 4.33
C MET A 91 3.47 -4.78 3.46
N TYR A 92 4.51 -3.97 3.27
CA TYR A 92 5.68 -4.40 2.49
C TYR A 92 6.42 -5.59 3.11
N LYS A 93 6.45 -5.69 4.45
CA LYS A 93 7.02 -6.85 5.13
C LYS A 93 6.21 -8.13 4.88
N SER A 94 4.88 -8.01 4.77
CA SER A 94 3.99 -9.16 4.55
C SER A 94 3.78 -9.52 3.08
N TYR A 95 4.28 -8.70 2.13
CA TYR A 95 4.06 -8.92 0.70
C TYR A 95 5.33 -9.49 0.03
N PRO A 96 5.29 -10.73 -0.50
CA PRO A 96 6.46 -11.32 -1.14
C PRO A 96 6.91 -10.52 -2.36
N PRO A 97 8.21 -10.18 -2.49
CA PRO A 97 8.72 -9.46 -3.66
C PRO A 97 8.48 -10.17 -4.99
N GLN A 98 8.37 -11.49 -4.94
CA GLN A 98 8.09 -12.31 -6.11
C GLN A 98 6.71 -12.04 -6.68
N LEU A 99 5.71 -11.85 -5.82
CA LEU A 99 4.33 -11.58 -6.26
C LEU A 99 4.24 -10.28 -7.05
N GLU A 100 4.92 -9.22 -6.61
CA GLU A 100 4.98 -7.93 -7.33
C GLU A 100 5.64 -8.11 -8.71
N ARG A 101 6.76 -8.84 -8.77
CA ARG A 101 7.44 -9.12 -10.05
C ARG A 101 6.56 -9.94 -11.00
N ASP A 102 5.88 -10.95 -10.49
CA ASP A 102 4.97 -11.78 -11.27
C ASP A 102 3.79 -10.96 -11.81
N LEU A 103 3.22 -10.07 -10.99
CA LEU A 103 2.16 -9.17 -11.40
C LEU A 103 2.63 -8.23 -12.53
N GLN A 104 3.78 -7.56 -12.34
CA GLN A 104 4.32 -6.65 -13.35
C GLN A 104 4.62 -7.36 -14.67
N ARG A 105 5.14 -8.59 -14.59
CA ARG A 105 5.55 -9.36 -15.78
C ARG A 105 4.36 -9.98 -16.53
N HIS A 106 3.36 -10.50 -15.81
CA HIS A 106 2.31 -11.31 -16.41
C HIS A 106 0.94 -10.62 -16.47
N TYR A 107 0.72 -9.57 -15.65
CA TYR A 107 -0.56 -8.87 -15.54
C TYR A 107 -0.40 -7.34 -15.48
N PRO A 108 0.41 -6.72 -16.37
CA PRO A 108 0.69 -5.28 -16.31
C PRO A 108 -0.57 -4.41 -16.45
N ASP A 109 -1.55 -4.86 -17.25
CA ASP A 109 -2.79 -4.15 -17.48
C ASP A 109 -3.64 -4.07 -16.19
N ILE A 110 -3.67 -5.16 -15.41
CA ILE A 110 -4.39 -5.20 -14.12
C ILE A 110 -3.80 -4.16 -13.16
N ILE A 111 -2.47 -4.14 -13.05
CA ILE A 111 -1.79 -3.16 -12.18
C ILE A 111 -2.09 -1.73 -12.62
N LYS A 112 -2.03 -1.45 -13.93
CA LYS A 112 -2.26 -0.11 -14.47
C LYS A 112 -3.68 0.39 -14.18
N GLU A 113 -4.68 -0.47 -14.37
CA GLU A 113 -6.08 -0.14 -14.10
C GLU A 113 -6.33 0.16 -12.61
N ILE A 114 -5.87 -0.73 -11.73
CA ILE A 114 -6.06 -0.61 -10.27
C ILE A 114 -5.35 0.63 -9.74
N HIS A 115 -4.11 0.87 -10.18
CA HIS A 115 -3.36 2.05 -9.76
C HIS A 115 -4.05 3.34 -10.14
N LYS A 116 -4.60 3.44 -11.35
CA LYS A 116 -5.25 4.67 -11.82
C LYS A 116 -6.40 5.10 -10.89
N ASN A 117 -7.22 4.17 -10.47
CA ASN A 117 -8.40 4.46 -9.63
C ASN A 117 -7.99 4.79 -8.18
N MET A 118 -7.07 4.03 -7.62
CA MET A 118 -6.61 4.24 -6.25
C MET A 118 -5.79 5.52 -6.07
N MET A 119 -4.96 5.87 -7.06
CA MET A 119 -4.03 7.01 -6.96
C MET A 119 -4.75 8.34 -6.77
N LYS A 120 -5.90 8.56 -7.43
CA LYS A 120 -6.63 9.83 -7.30
C LYS A 120 -7.12 10.05 -5.87
N GLU A 121 -7.80 9.06 -5.30
CA GLU A 121 -8.35 9.17 -3.94
C GLU A 121 -7.25 9.30 -2.88
N MET A 122 -6.16 8.56 -3.05
CA MET A 122 -4.99 8.68 -2.17
C MET A 122 -4.36 10.07 -2.25
N PHE A 123 -4.20 10.60 -3.45
CA PHE A 123 -3.69 11.96 -3.65
C PHE A 123 -4.56 13.00 -2.94
N GLU A 124 -5.88 12.94 -3.13
CA GLU A 124 -6.83 13.85 -2.48
C GLU A 124 -6.77 13.75 -0.95
N ALA A 125 -6.65 12.54 -0.40
CA ALA A 125 -6.52 12.31 1.04
C ALA A 125 -5.22 12.91 1.60
N ILE A 126 -4.09 12.73 0.90
CA ILE A 126 -2.81 13.32 1.28
C ILE A 126 -2.90 14.85 1.26
N VAL A 127 -3.43 15.44 0.19
CA VAL A 127 -3.62 16.90 0.08
C VAL A 127 -4.45 17.43 1.24
N LYS A 128 -5.57 16.74 1.55
CA LYS A 128 -6.44 17.11 2.68
C LYS A 128 -5.69 17.07 4.02
N ASN A 129 -4.89 16.02 4.25
CA ASN A 129 -4.10 15.91 5.47
C ASN A 129 -3.02 17.00 5.58
N LEU A 130 -2.33 17.32 4.47
CA LEU A 130 -1.35 18.40 4.43
C LEU A 130 -1.99 19.75 4.74
N LYS A 131 -3.13 20.06 4.12
CA LYS A 131 -3.90 21.29 4.42
C LYS A 131 -4.35 21.34 5.88
N HIS A 132 -4.70 20.20 6.46
CA HIS A 132 -5.05 20.11 7.89
C HIS A 132 -3.84 20.41 8.76
N GLY A 133 -2.71 19.75 8.54
CA GLY A 133 -1.50 19.95 9.32
C GLY A 133 -0.91 21.36 9.24
N ILE A 134 -1.11 22.06 8.10
CA ILE A 134 -0.78 23.49 7.99
C ILE A 134 -1.68 24.32 8.94
N ARG A 135 -3.00 24.06 8.97
CA ARG A 135 -3.93 24.75 9.89
C ARG A 135 -3.66 24.45 11.36
N GLU A 136 -3.27 23.22 11.68
CA GLU A 136 -2.85 22.83 13.04
C GLU A 136 -1.48 23.41 13.43
N GLY A 137 -0.72 23.94 12.48
CA GLY A 137 0.61 24.51 12.66
C GLY A 137 1.73 23.45 12.78
N TYR A 138 1.46 22.17 12.55
CA TYR A 138 2.49 21.12 12.51
C TYR A 138 3.29 21.12 11.22
N PHE A 139 2.67 21.51 10.11
CA PHE A 139 3.36 21.63 8.82
C PHE A 139 3.60 23.09 8.48
N ARG A 140 4.64 23.34 7.69
CA ARG A 140 5.03 24.70 7.24
C ARG A 140 3.92 25.31 6.38
N ASN A 141 3.70 26.60 6.50
CA ASN A 141 2.66 27.32 5.78
C ASN A 141 3.05 27.72 4.34
N ASP A 142 4.32 27.60 3.98
CA ASP A 142 4.84 27.86 2.63
C ASP A 142 4.74 26.63 1.70
N LEU A 143 4.28 25.49 2.21
CA LEU A 143 4.12 24.28 1.42
C LEU A 143 3.03 24.45 0.35
N LYS A 144 3.25 23.81 -0.78
CA LYS A 144 2.23 23.58 -1.82
C LYS A 144 1.71 22.16 -1.70
N PRO A 145 0.55 21.91 -1.05
CA PRO A 145 0.08 20.59 -0.69
C PRO A 145 0.00 19.62 -1.87
N GLU A 146 -0.40 20.11 -3.04
CA GLU A 146 -0.52 19.29 -4.24
C GLU A 146 0.85 18.78 -4.75
N ILE A 147 1.88 19.63 -4.67
CA ILE A 147 3.25 19.23 -5.05
C ILE A 147 3.80 18.22 -4.04
N ILE A 148 3.65 18.51 -2.75
CA ILE A 148 4.13 17.61 -1.68
C ILE A 148 3.41 16.27 -1.73
N ALA A 149 2.10 16.24 -2.00
CA ALA A 149 1.34 15.01 -2.18
C ALA A 149 1.88 14.18 -3.36
N GLY A 150 2.17 14.81 -4.49
CA GLY A 150 2.79 14.16 -5.64
C GLY A 150 4.15 13.54 -5.29
N LEU A 151 5.02 14.27 -4.61
CA LEU A 151 6.33 13.77 -4.16
C LEU A 151 6.18 12.60 -3.17
N GLN A 152 5.21 12.66 -2.26
CA GLN A 152 4.92 11.58 -1.32
C GLN A 152 4.47 10.30 -2.04
N MET A 153 3.67 10.42 -3.09
CA MET A 153 3.25 9.28 -3.91
C MET A 153 4.41 8.68 -4.70
N VAL A 154 5.28 9.51 -5.30
CA VAL A 154 6.50 9.04 -5.98
C VAL A 154 7.42 8.31 -5.01
N ARG A 155 7.60 8.83 -3.80
CA ARG A 155 8.36 8.16 -2.74
C ARG A 155 7.78 6.79 -2.38
N ALA A 156 6.46 6.69 -2.22
CA ALA A 156 5.78 5.42 -1.93
C ALA A 156 5.96 4.41 -3.08
N GLN A 157 5.94 4.88 -4.33
CA GLN A 157 6.21 4.03 -5.50
C GLN A 157 7.68 3.56 -5.54
N PHE A 158 8.63 4.43 -5.23
CA PHE A 158 10.04 4.08 -5.11
C PHE A 158 10.26 2.94 -4.12
N LEU A 159 9.68 3.04 -2.93
CA LEU A 159 9.74 2.01 -1.90
C LEU A 159 9.13 0.68 -2.35
N ARG A 160 8.00 0.76 -3.08
CA ARG A 160 7.31 -0.42 -3.61
C ARG A 160 8.14 -1.16 -4.67
N LEU A 161 8.75 -0.43 -5.58
CA LEU A 161 9.52 -1.01 -6.69
C LEU A 161 10.85 -1.63 -6.24
N ARG A 162 11.27 -1.40 -4.98
CA ARG A 162 12.57 -1.88 -4.46
C ARG A 162 13.67 -1.67 -5.48
N LEU A 163 13.80 -0.44 -5.98
CA LEU A 163 14.81 -0.12 -6.98
C LEU A 163 16.19 -0.43 -6.41
N ASN A 164 16.81 -1.50 -6.89
CA ASN A 164 18.19 -1.84 -6.56
C ASN A 164 19.11 -0.87 -7.32
N PHE A 165 19.53 0.16 -6.64
CA PHE A 165 20.61 0.99 -7.13
C PHE A 165 21.95 0.36 -6.75
N SER A 166 22.70 -0.11 -7.71
CA SER A 166 24.02 -0.73 -7.50
C SER A 166 25.03 0.19 -6.80
N PHE A 167 24.74 1.49 -6.72
CA PHE A 167 25.55 2.51 -6.04
C PHE A 167 25.09 2.81 -4.61
N ILE A 168 23.95 2.27 -4.16
CA ILE A 168 23.52 2.37 -2.76
C ILE A 168 24.12 1.19 -2.01
N PRO A 169 24.80 1.41 -0.86
CA PRO A 169 25.28 0.33 -0.02
C PRO A 169 24.14 -0.62 0.36
N ASP A 170 24.49 -1.86 0.72
CA ASP A 170 23.52 -2.86 1.21
C ASP A 170 23.00 -2.43 2.58
N ILE A 171 21.97 -1.58 2.55
CA ILE A 171 21.29 -1.04 3.73
C ILE A 171 19.98 -1.80 3.93
N PRO A 172 19.67 -2.25 5.17
CA PRO A 172 18.39 -2.89 5.46
C PRO A 172 17.20 -2.02 5.04
N ASN A 173 16.23 -2.62 4.35
CA ASN A 173 15.04 -1.91 3.88
C ASN A 173 14.34 -1.09 4.98
N GLU A 174 14.32 -1.60 6.20
CA GLU A 174 13.73 -0.91 7.35
C GLU A 174 14.42 0.43 7.64
N GLN A 175 15.74 0.45 7.55
CA GLN A 175 16.51 1.68 7.71
C GLN A 175 16.24 2.66 6.58
N ILE A 176 16.18 2.20 5.33
CA ILE A 176 15.83 3.04 4.17
C ILE A 176 14.43 3.66 4.36
N HIS A 177 13.45 2.86 4.79
CA HIS A 177 12.09 3.36 5.05
C HIS A 177 12.08 4.43 6.15
N LYS A 178 12.81 4.22 7.24
CA LYS A 178 12.92 5.16 8.35
C LYS A 178 13.57 6.47 7.91
N GLU A 179 14.69 6.40 7.21
CA GLU A 179 15.39 7.60 6.70
C GLU A 179 14.53 8.39 5.72
N LEU A 180 13.86 7.73 4.80
CA LEU A 180 12.94 8.39 3.85
C LEU A 180 11.74 9.04 4.55
N LEU A 181 11.23 8.46 5.62
CA LEU A 181 10.20 9.11 6.43
C LEU A 181 10.75 10.34 7.13
N LEU A 182 11.88 10.21 7.82
CA LEU A 182 12.52 11.33 8.54
C LEU A 182 12.85 12.47 7.59
N TYR A 183 13.46 12.17 6.44
CA TYR A 183 13.74 13.17 5.40
C TYR A 183 12.47 13.92 4.97
N HIS A 184 11.38 13.19 4.73
CA HIS A 184 10.10 13.78 4.35
C HIS A 184 9.54 14.66 5.47
N LEU A 185 9.50 14.16 6.71
CA LEU A 185 8.95 14.90 7.84
C LEU A 185 9.76 16.18 8.15
N HIS A 186 11.11 16.11 8.11
CA HIS A 186 11.94 17.30 8.25
C HIS A 186 11.69 18.31 7.13
N GLY A 187 11.37 17.87 5.92
CA GLY A 187 11.04 18.74 4.80
C GLY A 187 9.69 19.45 4.93
N ILE A 188 8.71 18.85 5.59
CA ILE A 188 7.35 19.41 5.66
C ILE A 188 6.97 20.00 7.01
N CYS A 189 7.60 19.59 8.11
CA CYS A 189 7.26 20.07 9.44
C CYS A 189 7.66 21.51 9.67
N SER A 190 6.84 22.25 10.42
CA SER A 190 7.15 23.52 11.04
C SER A 190 8.08 23.33 12.27
N LYS A 191 8.50 24.41 12.91
CA LYS A 191 9.23 24.33 14.19
C LYS A 191 8.43 23.55 15.24
N LYS A 192 7.13 23.86 15.40
CA LYS A 192 6.19 23.12 16.28
C LYS A 192 6.13 21.64 15.92
N GLY A 193 6.03 21.32 14.61
CA GLY A 193 5.99 19.94 14.13
C GLY A 193 7.27 19.18 14.44
N LEU A 194 8.45 19.79 14.29
CA LEU A 194 9.74 19.18 14.62
C LEU A 194 9.92 18.96 16.12
N GLU A 195 9.48 19.90 16.94
CA GLU A 195 9.48 19.75 18.41
C GLU A 195 8.59 18.58 18.83
N TYR A 196 7.39 18.49 18.26
CA TYR A 196 6.47 17.39 18.52
C TYR A 196 7.00 16.04 18.01
N LEU A 197 7.61 16.01 16.84
CA LEU A 197 8.20 14.79 16.26
C LEU A 197 9.24 14.15 17.18
N ARG A 198 10.00 14.94 17.96
CA ARG A 198 10.98 14.44 18.93
C ARG A 198 10.34 13.67 20.10
N THR A 199 9.07 13.91 20.39
CA THR A 199 8.32 13.22 21.45
C THR A 199 7.73 11.88 20.98
N ILE A 200 7.68 11.64 19.65
CA ILE A 200 7.08 10.44 19.07
C ILE A 200 8.14 9.36 18.88
N ASN A 201 7.83 8.15 19.33
CA ASN A 201 8.65 6.99 19.01
C ASN A 201 8.36 6.51 17.58
N LEU A 202 9.36 6.57 16.72
CA LEU A 202 9.28 6.15 15.31
C LEU A 202 9.76 4.70 15.09
N ASN A 203 10.00 3.95 16.17
CA ASN A 203 10.43 2.56 16.09
C ASN A 203 9.24 1.62 15.93
#